data_45be7468c47b09069ef6241ca5cb4cda
#
_entry.id   45be7468c47b09069ef6241ca5cb4cda
#
_cell.length_a   1.000
_cell.length_b   1.000
_cell.length_c   1.000
_cell.angle_alpha   90.00
_cell.angle_beta   90.00
_cell.angle_gamma   90.00
#
_symmetry.space_group_name_H-M   'P 1'
#
loop_
_entity.id
_entity.type
_entity.pdbx_description
1 polymer ?
#
loop_
_entity_poly.entity_id
_entity_poly.type
_entity_poly.pdbx_seq_one_letter_code
_entity_poly.pdbx_strand_id
1 'polypeptide(L)'
;MLPWLLCAVLAVLALALFVRLRLLQKALDDIGSQLGERLSSDTNNPIFLSSRDLHARKLAAELNVQLRELRRQRQRYENGDRELKEAVTNVSHDLRTPLTAICGYLELLDKTDKTPEQARYLALISNRAEAMKQLTEELLRCSVALSAQEDLRLEPVDLNGTVEEAVASFYGALVEGGVTPRVTLPEERVIRCLDPAALSRVLGNLLNNALKYSGGGLDVTLEADGTITLSNAAPGLDEVQVGRLFDRFYTVESAHRSTGLGLSIARSLTERMGGTIAARFEGGRLYVALCFPETG
;
A
#
# COMPACT_ATOMS: atom_id res chain seq x y z
N MET A 1 -35.43 67.96 -10.80
CA MET A 1 -34.05 67.68 -11.30
C MET A 1 -33.21 66.92 -10.29
N LEU A 2 -33.18 67.30 -9.01
CA LEU A 2 -32.38 66.64 -7.95
C LEU A 2 -32.66 65.13 -7.75
N PRO A 3 -33.91 64.60 -7.73
CA PRO A 3 -34.12 63.17 -7.51
C PRO A 3 -33.67 62.26 -8.65
N TRP A 4 -33.70 62.72 -9.89
CA TRP A 4 -33.19 61.98 -11.04
C TRP A 4 -31.68 61.87 -11.08
N LEU A 5 -30.96 62.92 -10.58
CA LEU A 5 -29.51 62.89 -10.41
C LEU A 5 -29.12 61.89 -9.32
N LEU A 6 -29.87 61.82 -8.21
CA LEU A 6 -29.63 60.87 -7.17
C LEU A 6 -29.85 59.41 -7.63
N CYS A 7 -30.94 59.17 -8.38
CA CYS A 7 -31.19 57.84 -8.99
C CYS A 7 -30.07 57.44 -9.98
N ALA A 8 -29.57 58.34 -10.79
CA ALA A 8 -28.49 58.09 -11.71
C ALA A 8 -27.17 57.70 -10.97
N VAL A 9 -26.84 58.44 -9.91
CA VAL A 9 -25.66 58.15 -9.09
C VAL A 9 -25.80 56.78 -8.39
N LEU A 10 -26.95 56.45 -7.81
CA LEU A 10 -27.22 55.16 -7.19
C LEU A 10 -27.13 54.04 -8.20
N ALA A 11 -27.65 54.23 -9.42
CA ALA A 11 -27.58 53.21 -10.48
C ALA A 11 -26.12 52.94 -10.92
N VAL A 12 -25.30 54.00 -11.04
CA VAL A 12 -23.87 53.86 -11.38
C VAL A 12 -23.11 53.15 -10.25
N LEU A 13 -23.38 53.50 -8.98
CA LEU A 13 -22.80 52.82 -7.82
C LEU A 13 -23.20 51.32 -7.76
N ALA A 14 -24.47 51.02 -7.96
CA ALA A 14 -24.96 49.65 -8.00
C ALA A 14 -24.30 48.84 -9.14
N LEU A 15 -24.17 49.41 -10.34
CA LEU A 15 -23.48 48.78 -11.46
C LEU A 15 -21.99 48.55 -11.15
N ALA A 16 -21.31 49.54 -10.58
CA ALA A 16 -19.91 49.42 -10.18
C ALA A 16 -19.69 48.27 -9.14
N LEU A 17 -20.58 48.22 -8.11
CA LEU A 17 -20.58 47.16 -7.13
C LEU A 17 -20.86 45.77 -7.76
N PHE A 18 -21.82 45.72 -8.65
CA PHE A 18 -22.15 44.48 -9.37
C PHE A 18 -20.97 43.97 -10.22
N VAL A 19 -20.33 44.84 -10.98
CA VAL A 19 -19.14 44.50 -11.78
C VAL A 19 -18.00 44.03 -10.86
N ARG A 20 -17.76 44.73 -9.76
CA ARG A 20 -16.73 44.35 -8.77
C ARG A 20 -17.01 42.95 -8.17
N LEU A 21 -18.26 42.65 -7.83
CA LEU A 21 -18.66 41.35 -7.28
C LEU A 21 -18.45 40.23 -8.30
N ARG A 22 -18.82 40.44 -9.55
CA ARG A 22 -18.61 39.48 -10.63
C ARG A 22 -17.14 39.19 -10.90
N LEU A 23 -16.29 40.24 -10.86
CA LEU A 23 -14.85 40.07 -11.04
C LEU A 23 -14.24 39.28 -9.87
N LEU A 24 -14.71 39.49 -8.64
CA LEU A 24 -14.26 38.76 -7.48
C LEU A 24 -14.70 37.30 -7.53
N GLN A 25 -15.95 37.03 -7.92
CA GLN A 25 -16.45 35.66 -8.10
C GLN A 25 -15.60 34.91 -9.12
N LYS A 26 -15.36 35.51 -10.29
CA LYS A 26 -14.51 34.91 -11.31
C LYS A 26 -13.09 34.63 -10.82
N ALA A 27 -12.49 35.54 -10.02
CA ALA A 27 -11.17 35.32 -9.48
C ALA A 27 -11.12 34.15 -8.47
N LEU A 28 -12.19 33.95 -7.67
CA LEU A 28 -12.30 32.81 -6.74
C LEU A 28 -12.48 31.49 -7.50
N ASP A 29 -13.32 31.47 -8.54
CA ASP A 29 -13.51 30.29 -9.41
C ASP A 29 -12.20 29.89 -10.11
N ASP A 30 -11.44 30.88 -10.61
CA ASP A 30 -10.12 30.67 -11.23
C ASP A 30 -9.10 30.09 -10.22
N ILE A 31 -9.12 30.54 -8.93
CA ILE A 31 -8.29 29.97 -7.88
C ILE A 31 -8.68 28.52 -7.59
N GLY A 32 -9.99 28.25 -7.43
CA GLY A 32 -10.53 26.94 -7.10
C GLY A 32 -10.18 25.88 -8.16
N SER A 33 -10.42 26.22 -9.44
CA SER A 33 -10.13 25.32 -10.56
C SER A 33 -8.63 25.03 -10.69
N GLN A 34 -7.79 26.07 -10.61
CA GLN A 34 -6.34 25.90 -10.69
C GLN A 34 -5.80 25.13 -9.46
N LEU A 35 -6.34 25.34 -8.26
CA LEU A 35 -5.93 24.59 -7.08
C LEU A 35 -6.27 23.09 -7.22
N GLY A 36 -7.47 22.76 -7.69
CA GLY A 36 -7.89 21.36 -7.93
C GLY A 36 -6.99 20.67 -8.96
N GLU A 37 -6.71 21.34 -10.08
CA GLU A 37 -5.80 20.82 -11.12
C GLU A 37 -4.38 20.57 -10.59
N ARG A 38 -3.89 21.42 -9.67
CA ARG A 38 -2.52 21.33 -9.13
C ARG A 38 -2.37 20.39 -7.96
N LEU A 39 -3.46 20.03 -7.29
CA LEU A 39 -3.46 18.98 -6.30
C LEU A 39 -3.52 17.59 -6.96
N SER A 40 -4.15 17.49 -8.14
CA SER A 40 -4.25 16.25 -8.90
C SER A 40 -3.09 16.00 -9.88
N SER A 41 -2.41 17.05 -10.31
CA SER A 41 -1.27 16.97 -11.26
C SER A 41 0.04 17.44 -10.62
N ASP A 42 1.15 16.79 -10.98
CA ASP A 42 2.49 17.10 -10.44
C ASP A 42 3.15 18.31 -11.15
N THR A 43 2.34 19.33 -11.53
CA THR A 43 2.82 20.50 -12.22
C THR A 43 3.38 21.56 -11.28
N ASN A 44 4.58 22.06 -11.56
CA ASN A 44 5.28 23.07 -10.74
C ASN A 44 4.84 24.51 -11.01
N ASN A 45 3.76 24.72 -11.77
CA ASN A 45 3.32 26.06 -12.13
C ASN A 45 2.58 26.76 -10.96
N PRO A 46 2.86 28.02 -10.62
CA PRO A 46 2.14 28.74 -9.57
C PRO A 46 0.69 29.06 -9.98
N ILE A 47 -0.24 29.24 -9.05
CA ILE A 47 -1.58 29.75 -9.31
C ILE A 47 -1.41 31.19 -9.84
N PHE A 48 -1.91 31.44 -11.05
CA PHE A 48 -1.80 32.73 -11.69
C PHE A 48 -3.16 33.41 -11.75
N LEU A 49 -3.23 34.65 -11.28
CA LEU A 49 -4.46 35.43 -11.26
C LEU A 49 -4.30 36.67 -12.15
N SER A 50 -5.19 36.80 -13.13
CA SER A 50 -5.32 38.00 -13.97
C SER A 50 -6.11 39.14 -13.24
N SER A 51 -6.66 38.87 -12.06
CA SER A 51 -7.44 39.84 -11.30
C SER A 51 -6.56 40.95 -10.70
N ARG A 52 -7.09 42.19 -10.75
CA ARG A 52 -6.48 43.36 -10.08
C ARG A 52 -6.85 43.46 -8.60
N ASP A 53 -7.73 42.60 -8.07
CA ASP A 53 -8.12 42.61 -6.67
C ASP A 53 -6.95 42.23 -5.76
N LEU A 54 -6.64 43.09 -4.80
CA LEU A 54 -5.51 42.92 -3.88
C LEU A 54 -5.67 41.71 -2.98
N HIS A 55 -6.90 41.42 -2.52
CA HIS A 55 -7.19 40.30 -1.61
C HIS A 55 -7.11 38.97 -2.33
N ALA A 56 -7.65 38.88 -3.54
CA ALA A 56 -7.54 37.68 -4.35
C ALA A 56 -6.06 37.35 -4.70
N ARG A 57 -5.26 38.38 -5.03
CA ARG A 57 -3.82 38.21 -5.29
C ARG A 57 -3.05 37.77 -4.04
N LYS A 58 -3.39 38.32 -2.86
CA LYS A 58 -2.76 37.92 -1.59
C LYS A 58 -3.08 36.47 -1.27
N LEU A 59 -4.34 36.06 -1.41
CA LEU A 59 -4.77 34.66 -1.22
C LEU A 59 -4.03 33.70 -2.16
N ALA A 60 -3.94 34.03 -3.45
CA ALA A 60 -3.19 33.22 -4.41
C ALA A 60 -1.69 33.09 -4.05
N ALA A 61 -1.09 34.19 -3.58
CA ALA A 61 0.31 34.17 -3.13
C ALA A 61 0.50 33.26 -1.90
N GLU A 62 -0.38 33.34 -0.90
CA GLU A 62 -0.36 32.50 0.28
C GLU A 62 -0.55 31.02 -0.08
N LEU A 63 -1.52 30.70 -0.94
CA LEU A 63 -1.73 29.33 -1.45
C LEU A 63 -0.50 28.79 -2.20
N ASN A 64 0.14 29.63 -3.01
CA ASN A 64 1.37 29.24 -3.69
C ASN A 64 2.54 28.94 -2.72
N VAL A 65 2.61 29.61 -1.57
CA VAL A 65 3.59 29.31 -0.54
C VAL A 65 3.28 27.93 0.10
N GLN A 66 2.02 27.68 0.45
CA GLN A 66 1.60 26.42 1.06
C GLN A 66 1.79 25.23 0.10
N LEU A 67 1.43 25.39 -1.18
CA LEU A 67 1.64 24.37 -2.20
C LEU A 67 3.12 24.04 -2.38
N ARG A 68 4.02 25.03 -2.34
CA ARG A 68 5.47 24.78 -2.39
C ARG A 68 5.97 24.02 -1.18
N GLU A 69 5.47 24.34 0.01
CA GLU A 69 5.88 23.63 1.24
C GLU A 69 5.38 22.18 1.24
N LEU A 70 4.12 21.93 0.86
CA LEU A 70 3.59 20.59 0.69
C LEU A 70 4.41 19.75 -0.30
N ARG A 71 4.80 20.34 -1.44
CA ARG A 71 5.65 19.67 -2.42
C ARG A 71 7.05 19.36 -1.88
N ARG A 72 7.64 20.30 -1.14
CA ARG A 72 8.92 20.07 -0.48
C ARG A 72 8.85 18.93 0.51
N GLN A 73 7.79 18.86 1.31
CA GLN A 73 7.60 17.78 2.27
C GLN A 73 7.41 16.45 1.55
N ARG A 74 6.57 16.41 0.50
CA ARG A 74 6.38 15.22 -0.33
C ARG A 74 7.70 14.75 -0.95
N GLN A 75 8.47 15.66 -1.54
CA GLN A 75 9.75 15.35 -2.17
C GLN A 75 10.80 14.85 -1.16
N ARG A 76 10.83 15.41 0.06
CA ARG A 76 11.68 14.88 1.15
C ARG A 76 11.26 13.47 1.56
N TYR A 77 9.95 13.22 1.63
CA TYR A 77 9.41 11.91 1.97
C TYR A 77 9.77 10.88 0.89
N GLU A 78 9.55 11.20 -0.38
CA GLU A 78 9.87 10.35 -1.53
C GLU A 78 11.39 10.07 -1.64
N ASN A 79 12.23 11.08 -1.40
CA ASN A 79 13.68 10.91 -1.40
C ASN A 79 14.16 10.04 -0.23
N GLY A 80 13.65 10.27 0.99
CA GLY A 80 13.98 9.45 2.15
C GLY A 80 13.56 7.99 1.97
N ASP A 81 12.40 7.75 1.36
CA ASP A 81 11.93 6.40 1.04
C ASP A 81 12.85 5.72 0.01
N ARG A 82 13.31 6.46 -0.99
CA ARG A 82 14.26 5.96 -2.00
C ARG A 82 15.63 5.65 -1.40
N GLU A 83 16.20 6.53 -0.59
CA GLU A 83 17.48 6.31 0.10
C GLU A 83 17.41 5.09 1.03
N LEU A 84 16.31 4.93 1.77
CA LEU A 84 16.07 3.77 2.61
C LEU A 84 16.01 2.48 1.78
N LYS A 85 15.36 2.50 0.63
CA LYS A 85 15.29 1.38 -0.31
C LYS A 85 16.65 0.97 -0.83
N GLU A 86 17.43 1.93 -1.29
CA GLU A 86 18.78 1.69 -1.81
C GLU A 86 19.68 1.11 -0.70
N ALA A 87 19.61 1.66 0.51
CA ALA A 87 20.35 1.14 1.66
C ALA A 87 19.95 -0.31 2.00
N VAL A 88 18.65 -0.61 2.06
CA VAL A 88 18.13 -1.96 2.35
C VAL A 88 18.54 -2.95 1.25
N THR A 89 18.47 -2.54 -0.02
CA THR A 89 18.89 -3.38 -1.14
C THR A 89 20.37 -3.73 -1.06
N ASN A 90 21.22 -2.73 -0.81
CA ASN A 90 22.66 -2.90 -0.70
C ASN A 90 23.02 -3.80 0.48
N VAL A 91 22.46 -3.55 1.67
CA VAL A 91 22.69 -4.38 2.86
C VAL A 91 22.24 -5.82 2.63
N SER A 92 21.08 -6.02 1.96
CA SER A 92 20.57 -7.36 1.66
C SER A 92 21.49 -8.13 0.71
N HIS A 93 22.06 -7.45 -0.29
CA HIS A 93 23.04 -8.05 -1.21
C HIS A 93 24.34 -8.42 -0.46
N ASP A 94 24.83 -7.50 0.37
CA ASP A 94 26.09 -7.69 1.11
C ASP A 94 25.98 -8.76 2.20
N LEU A 95 24.78 -9.00 2.73
CA LEU A 95 24.51 -10.10 3.66
C LEU A 95 24.33 -11.45 2.95
N ARG A 96 23.77 -11.47 1.75
CA ARG A 96 23.55 -12.72 1.00
C ARG A 96 24.85 -13.44 0.68
N THR A 97 25.87 -12.70 0.27
CA THR A 97 27.16 -13.25 -0.15
C THR A 97 27.85 -14.06 0.95
N PRO A 98 28.10 -13.53 2.18
CA PRO A 98 28.70 -14.30 3.25
C PRO A 98 27.78 -15.44 3.76
N LEU A 99 26.46 -15.26 3.76
CA LEU A 99 25.53 -16.31 4.16
C LEU A 99 25.55 -17.50 3.19
N THR A 100 25.62 -17.25 1.89
CA THR A 100 25.76 -18.31 0.88
C THR A 100 27.07 -19.09 1.09
N ALA A 101 28.17 -18.40 1.40
CA ALA A 101 29.42 -19.07 1.71
C ALA A 101 29.35 -19.91 2.99
N ILE A 102 28.71 -19.38 4.06
CA ILE A 102 28.49 -20.13 5.32
C ILE A 102 27.67 -21.39 5.06
N CYS A 103 26.54 -21.30 4.34
CA CYS A 103 25.73 -22.46 3.98
C CYS A 103 26.54 -23.50 3.18
N GLY A 104 27.34 -23.04 2.21
CA GLY A 104 28.20 -23.95 1.44
C GLY A 104 29.26 -24.66 2.30
N TYR A 105 29.89 -23.98 3.27
CA TYR A 105 30.78 -24.64 4.19
C TYR A 105 30.09 -25.61 5.13
N LEU A 106 28.88 -25.31 5.59
CA LEU A 106 28.07 -26.21 6.41
C LEU A 106 27.69 -27.47 5.64
N GLU A 107 27.33 -27.35 4.35
CA GLU A 107 27.08 -28.50 3.47
C GLU A 107 28.31 -29.38 3.26
N LEU A 108 29.51 -28.78 3.16
CA LEU A 108 30.76 -29.52 3.05
C LEU A 108 31.10 -30.24 4.36
N LEU A 109 30.93 -29.58 5.50
CA LEU A 109 31.14 -30.18 6.82
C LEU A 109 30.11 -31.29 7.10
N ASP A 110 28.90 -31.19 6.56
CA ASP A 110 27.89 -32.24 6.72
C ASP A 110 28.28 -33.56 6.03
N LYS A 111 29.14 -33.53 5.04
CA LYS A 111 29.66 -34.69 4.31
C LYS A 111 30.88 -35.34 4.96
N THR A 112 31.43 -34.76 6.06
CA THR A 112 32.59 -35.30 6.76
C THR A 112 32.15 -36.20 7.92
N ASP A 113 33.08 -37.08 8.36
CA ASP A 113 32.88 -37.85 9.59
C ASP A 113 32.83 -36.90 10.81
N LYS A 114 31.80 -37.08 11.64
CA LYS A 114 31.53 -36.23 12.79
C LYS A 114 31.00 -37.01 13.97
N THR A 115 31.30 -36.55 15.17
CA THR A 115 30.70 -37.10 16.38
C THR A 115 29.22 -36.71 16.46
N PRO A 116 28.39 -37.44 17.21
CA PRO A 116 26.97 -37.10 17.39
C PRO A 116 26.75 -35.69 17.95
N GLU A 117 27.67 -35.20 18.77
CA GLU A 117 27.59 -33.86 19.33
C GLU A 117 27.92 -32.77 18.28
N GLN A 118 28.95 -33.00 17.43
CA GLN A 118 29.24 -32.13 16.31
C GLN A 118 28.11 -32.07 15.29
N ALA A 119 27.49 -33.20 14.98
CA ALA A 119 26.32 -33.28 14.11
C ALA A 119 25.15 -32.42 14.64
N ARG A 120 24.92 -32.49 15.94
CA ARG A 120 23.88 -31.67 16.61
C ARG A 120 24.16 -30.17 16.50
N TYR A 121 25.42 -29.73 16.77
CA TYR A 121 25.77 -28.32 16.64
C TYR A 121 25.73 -27.83 15.19
N LEU A 122 26.20 -28.63 14.23
CA LEU A 122 26.10 -28.30 12.81
C LEU A 122 24.66 -28.13 12.36
N ALA A 123 23.75 -29.01 12.77
CA ALA A 123 22.33 -28.87 12.46
C ALA A 123 21.72 -27.58 13.04
N LEU A 124 22.10 -27.20 14.25
CA LEU A 124 21.67 -25.93 14.86
C LEU A 124 22.19 -24.71 14.11
N ILE A 125 23.47 -24.72 13.71
CA ILE A 125 24.08 -23.61 12.97
C ILE A 125 23.47 -23.52 11.56
N SER A 126 23.28 -24.67 10.89
CA SER A 126 22.67 -24.73 9.56
C SER A 126 21.25 -24.16 9.58
N ASN A 127 20.42 -24.55 10.55
CA ASN A 127 19.08 -23.98 10.72
C ASN A 127 19.11 -22.46 10.94
N ARG A 128 20.09 -21.94 11.70
CA ARG A 128 20.23 -20.50 11.92
C ARG A 128 20.69 -19.76 10.67
N ALA A 129 21.64 -20.32 9.92
CA ALA A 129 22.14 -19.74 8.69
C ALA A 129 21.03 -19.67 7.63
N GLU A 130 20.24 -20.75 7.49
CA GLU A 130 19.09 -20.78 6.56
C GLU A 130 18.01 -19.78 6.97
N ALA A 131 17.69 -19.65 8.27
CA ALA A 131 16.77 -18.63 8.75
C ALA A 131 17.26 -17.20 8.44
N MET A 132 18.55 -16.91 8.59
CA MET A 132 19.13 -15.61 8.23
C MET A 132 19.08 -15.35 6.72
N LYS A 133 19.32 -16.38 5.90
CA LYS A 133 19.18 -16.28 4.44
C LYS A 133 17.76 -15.94 4.02
N GLN A 134 16.76 -16.61 4.60
CA GLN A 134 15.34 -16.33 4.35
C GLN A 134 14.97 -14.90 4.76
N LEU A 135 15.42 -14.44 5.94
CA LEU A 135 15.19 -13.05 6.38
C LEU A 135 15.80 -12.02 5.44
N THR A 136 17.02 -12.29 4.94
CA THR A 136 17.71 -11.40 4.00
C THR A 136 16.99 -11.35 2.65
N GLU A 137 16.49 -12.49 2.16
CA GLU A 137 15.70 -12.56 0.93
C GLU A 137 14.33 -11.87 1.08
N GLU A 138 13.67 -12.02 2.22
CA GLU A 138 12.42 -11.29 2.51
C GLU A 138 12.66 -9.78 2.58
N LEU A 139 13.76 -9.34 3.19
CA LEU A 139 14.14 -7.93 3.26
C LEU A 139 14.38 -7.35 1.86
N LEU A 140 15.08 -8.09 1.00
CA LEU A 140 15.28 -7.69 -0.40
C LEU A 140 13.96 -7.63 -1.17
N ARG A 141 13.10 -8.65 -1.06
CA ARG A 141 11.77 -8.65 -1.71
C ARG A 141 10.93 -7.46 -1.26
N CYS A 142 11.06 -7.06 0.01
CA CYS A 142 10.41 -5.87 0.52
C CYS A 142 10.96 -4.60 -0.12
N SER A 143 12.28 -4.45 -0.18
CA SER A 143 12.91 -3.29 -0.81
C SER A 143 12.50 -3.16 -2.28
N VAL A 144 12.47 -4.27 -3.03
CA VAL A 144 12.01 -4.31 -4.42
C VAL A 144 10.51 -4.02 -4.52
N ALA A 145 9.69 -4.53 -3.60
CA ALA A 145 8.25 -4.24 -3.59
C ALA A 145 7.92 -2.77 -3.31
N LEU A 146 8.75 -2.14 -2.49
CA LEU A 146 8.67 -0.72 -2.21
C LEU A 146 9.31 0.12 -3.34
N SER A 147 10.24 -0.48 -4.10
CA SER A 147 10.94 0.17 -5.23
C SER A 147 10.15 0.18 -6.51
N ALA A 148 9.14 -0.66 -6.65
CA ALA A 148 8.35 -0.71 -7.88
C ALA A 148 7.54 0.59 -8.06
N GLN A 149 8.24 1.65 -8.47
CA GLN A 149 7.74 2.65 -9.42
C GLN A 149 7.61 2.00 -10.82
N GLU A 150 7.58 0.66 -10.91
CA GLU A 150 7.13 0.00 -12.12
C GLU A 150 5.70 0.44 -12.33
N ASP A 151 5.45 1.10 -13.45
CA ASP A 151 4.11 1.46 -13.87
C ASP A 151 3.26 0.19 -13.86
N LEU A 152 2.22 0.19 -13.00
CA LEU A 152 1.29 -0.94 -12.94
C LEU A 152 0.70 -1.14 -14.34
N ARG A 153 0.74 -2.36 -14.83
CA ARG A 153 0.10 -2.73 -16.10
C ARG A 153 -1.34 -3.12 -15.82
N LEU A 154 -2.19 -2.12 -15.78
CA LEU A 154 -3.61 -2.35 -15.54
C LEU A 154 -4.25 -3.00 -16.79
N GLU A 155 -4.82 -4.16 -16.60
CA GLU A 155 -5.57 -4.90 -17.63
C GLU A 155 -6.81 -5.55 -17.01
N PRO A 156 -7.81 -5.96 -17.81
CA PRO A 156 -8.97 -6.67 -17.30
C PRO A 156 -8.57 -8.01 -16.69
N VAL A 157 -8.76 -8.17 -15.38
CA VAL A 157 -8.43 -9.37 -14.60
C VAL A 157 -9.72 -10.04 -14.12
N ASP A 158 -9.83 -11.35 -14.34
CA ASP A 158 -10.86 -12.21 -13.77
C ASP A 158 -10.49 -12.53 -12.30
N LEU A 159 -11.21 -11.91 -11.37
CA LEU A 159 -10.96 -12.10 -9.93
C LEU A 159 -11.29 -13.53 -9.48
N ASN A 160 -12.33 -14.17 -10.06
CA ASN A 160 -12.69 -15.56 -9.73
C ASN A 160 -11.52 -16.50 -10.00
N GLY A 161 -10.99 -16.48 -11.23
CA GLY A 161 -9.85 -17.32 -11.61
C GLY A 161 -8.58 -17.00 -10.82
N THR A 162 -8.30 -15.71 -10.57
CA THR A 162 -7.11 -15.30 -9.82
C THR A 162 -7.16 -15.77 -8.37
N VAL A 163 -8.32 -15.69 -7.70
CA VAL A 163 -8.49 -16.18 -6.32
C VAL A 163 -8.35 -17.71 -6.27
N GLU A 164 -8.97 -18.44 -7.21
CA GLU A 164 -8.84 -19.90 -7.29
C GLU A 164 -7.38 -20.34 -7.48
N GLU A 165 -6.68 -19.72 -8.42
CA GLU A 165 -5.27 -20.03 -8.70
C GLU A 165 -4.37 -19.73 -7.50
N ALA A 166 -4.59 -18.58 -6.84
CA ALA A 166 -3.83 -18.21 -5.65
C ALA A 166 -4.03 -19.24 -4.53
N VAL A 167 -5.27 -19.63 -4.20
CA VAL A 167 -5.55 -20.61 -3.16
C VAL A 167 -5.01 -21.99 -3.53
N ALA A 168 -5.17 -22.40 -4.80
CA ALA A 168 -4.64 -23.68 -5.29
C ALA A 168 -3.12 -23.77 -5.15
N SER A 169 -2.39 -22.68 -5.42
CA SER A 169 -0.92 -22.65 -5.28
C SER A 169 -0.45 -22.83 -3.83
N PHE A 170 -1.26 -22.45 -2.85
CA PHE A 170 -0.95 -22.59 -1.42
C PHE A 170 -1.59 -23.83 -0.76
N TYR A 171 -2.46 -24.56 -1.49
CA TYR A 171 -3.30 -25.62 -0.91
C TYR A 171 -2.49 -26.69 -0.17
N GLY A 172 -1.43 -27.22 -0.78
CA GLY A 172 -0.59 -28.23 -0.15
C GLY A 172 0.02 -27.74 1.16
N ALA A 173 0.64 -26.56 1.15
CA ALA A 173 1.26 -25.97 2.33
C ALA A 173 0.23 -25.62 3.44
N LEU A 174 -0.96 -25.16 3.07
CA LEU A 174 -2.04 -24.87 4.02
C LEU A 174 -2.51 -26.16 4.72
N VAL A 175 -2.75 -27.24 3.96
CA VAL A 175 -3.21 -28.53 4.50
C VAL A 175 -2.13 -29.17 5.40
N GLU A 176 -0.86 -29.15 4.98
CA GLU A 176 0.27 -29.59 5.81
C GLU A 176 0.40 -28.78 7.10
N GLY A 177 0.10 -27.48 7.03
CA GLY A 177 0.03 -26.56 8.19
C GLY A 177 -1.24 -26.71 9.05
N GLY A 178 -2.15 -27.68 8.71
CA GLY A 178 -3.40 -27.89 9.46
C GLY A 178 -4.50 -26.85 9.15
N VAL A 179 -4.33 -26.06 8.08
CA VAL A 179 -5.30 -25.06 7.65
C VAL A 179 -6.08 -25.56 6.45
N THR A 180 -7.39 -25.75 6.58
CA THR A 180 -8.25 -26.19 5.47
C THR A 180 -8.91 -24.96 4.83
N PRO A 181 -8.55 -24.61 3.57
CA PRO A 181 -9.16 -23.47 2.90
C PRO A 181 -10.56 -23.82 2.39
N ARG A 182 -11.51 -22.90 2.57
CA ARG A 182 -12.82 -22.89 1.93
C ARG A 182 -12.92 -21.67 1.04
N VAL A 183 -13.28 -21.88 -0.23
CA VAL A 183 -13.42 -20.81 -1.22
C VAL A 183 -14.90 -20.66 -1.58
N THR A 184 -15.40 -19.42 -1.55
CA THR A 184 -16.75 -19.07 -1.95
C THR A 184 -16.67 -17.95 -3.00
N LEU A 185 -17.15 -18.22 -4.20
CA LEU A 185 -17.11 -17.29 -5.33
C LEU A 185 -18.52 -17.06 -5.87
N PRO A 186 -18.82 -15.90 -6.46
CA PRO A 186 -20.07 -15.67 -7.17
C PRO A 186 -20.12 -16.51 -8.46
N GLU A 187 -21.33 -16.83 -8.93
CA GLU A 187 -21.53 -17.55 -10.20
C GLU A 187 -21.08 -16.73 -11.41
N GLU A 188 -21.26 -15.43 -11.35
CA GLU A 188 -20.83 -14.51 -12.40
C GLU A 188 -19.36 -14.12 -12.22
N ARG A 189 -18.65 -13.96 -13.35
CA ARG A 189 -17.26 -13.50 -13.33
C ARG A 189 -17.17 -12.03 -12.93
N VAL A 190 -16.33 -11.74 -11.99
CA VAL A 190 -16.02 -10.39 -11.54
C VAL A 190 -14.74 -9.91 -12.21
N ILE A 191 -14.87 -8.97 -13.15
CA ILE A 191 -13.74 -8.40 -13.88
C ILE A 191 -13.38 -7.04 -13.29
N ARG A 192 -12.08 -6.80 -13.04
CA ARG A 192 -11.57 -5.50 -12.59
C ARG A 192 -10.31 -5.14 -13.38
N CYS A 193 -10.07 -3.85 -13.59
CA CYS A 193 -8.88 -3.35 -14.27
C CYS A 193 -7.74 -3.22 -13.26
N LEU A 194 -6.87 -4.23 -13.19
CA LEU A 194 -5.80 -4.38 -12.19
C LEU A 194 -4.53 -4.88 -12.84
N ASP A 195 -3.43 -4.87 -12.09
CA ASP A 195 -2.19 -5.54 -12.48
C ASP A 195 -2.21 -6.99 -11.95
N PRO A 196 -2.21 -8.02 -12.82
CA PRO A 196 -2.33 -9.43 -12.40
C PRO A 196 -1.19 -9.87 -11.48
N ALA A 197 0.04 -9.43 -11.75
CA ALA A 197 1.21 -9.80 -10.95
C ALA A 197 1.16 -9.14 -9.56
N ALA A 198 0.73 -7.88 -9.50
CA ALA A 198 0.53 -7.19 -8.24
C ALA A 198 -0.59 -7.83 -7.41
N LEU A 199 -1.73 -8.18 -8.03
CA LEU A 199 -2.84 -8.86 -7.36
C LEU A 199 -2.42 -10.24 -6.83
N SER A 200 -1.76 -11.06 -7.64
CA SER A 200 -1.23 -12.37 -7.22
C SER A 200 -0.28 -12.23 -6.03
N ARG A 201 0.54 -11.19 -6.01
CA ARG A 201 1.44 -10.90 -4.89
C ARG A 201 0.69 -10.46 -3.64
N VAL A 202 -0.38 -9.67 -3.76
CA VAL A 202 -1.27 -9.30 -2.63
C VAL A 202 -1.87 -10.56 -2.02
N LEU A 203 -2.51 -11.40 -2.83
CA LEU A 203 -3.12 -12.66 -2.37
C LEU A 203 -2.11 -13.59 -1.75
N GLY A 204 -0.92 -13.74 -2.35
CA GLY A 204 0.18 -14.54 -1.80
C GLY A 204 0.63 -14.07 -0.43
N ASN A 205 0.74 -12.76 -0.20
CA ASN A 205 1.06 -12.21 1.13
C ASN A 205 -0.01 -12.51 2.17
N LEU A 206 -1.29 -12.42 1.81
CA LEU A 206 -2.41 -12.71 2.71
C LEU A 206 -2.48 -14.21 3.03
N LEU A 207 -2.34 -15.09 2.02
CA LEU A 207 -2.34 -16.54 2.20
C LEU A 207 -1.15 -17.02 3.04
N ASN A 208 0.04 -16.45 2.81
CA ASN A 208 1.22 -16.76 3.63
C ASN A 208 1.05 -16.27 5.08
N ASN A 209 0.37 -15.14 5.29
CA ASN A 209 0.02 -14.69 6.64
C ASN A 209 -0.95 -15.67 7.31
N ALA A 210 -2.00 -16.12 6.62
CA ALA A 210 -2.91 -17.14 7.12
C ALA A 210 -2.19 -18.46 7.44
N LEU A 211 -1.28 -18.91 6.56
CA LEU A 211 -0.48 -20.13 6.79
C LEU A 211 0.37 -20.04 8.07
N LYS A 212 0.98 -18.87 8.33
CA LYS A 212 1.88 -18.68 9.47
C LYS A 212 1.15 -18.50 10.81
N TYR A 213 -0.02 -17.86 10.81
CA TYR A 213 -0.65 -17.37 12.03
C TYR A 213 -2.07 -17.88 12.27
N SER A 214 -2.64 -18.67 11.36
CA SER A 214 -3.98 -19.22 11.57
C SER A 214 -3.97 -20.31 12.63
N GLY A 215 -4.91 -20.22 13.55
CA GLY A 215 -5.24 -21.31 14.48
C GLY A 215 -6.13 -22.40 13.87
N GLY A 216 -6.34 -22.41 12.55
CA GLY A 216 -7.19 -23.32 11.80
C GLY A 216 -8.27 -22.60 11.00
N GLY A 217 -8.75 -23.24 9.93
CA GLY A 217 -9.84 -22.77 9.07
C GLY A 217 -9.55 -21.45 8.37
N LEU A 218 -9.43 -21.47 7.05
CA LEU A 218 -9.29 -20.30 6.20
C LEU A 218 -10.51 -20.22 5.28
N ASP A 219 -11.28 -19.14 5.37
CA ASP A 219 -12.35 -18.86 4.41
C ASP A 219 -11.91 -17.71 3.49
N VAL A 220 -12.03 -17.93 2.19
CA VAL A 220 -11.76 -16.93 1.14
C VAL A 220 -13.05 -16.71 0.37
N THR A 221 -13.57 -15.50 0.41
CA THR A 221 -14.84 -15.12 -0.24
C THR A 221 -14.58 -13.99 -1.22
N LEU A 222 -15.08 -14.14 -2.44
CA LEU A 222 -15.20 -13.06 -3.43
C LEU A 222 -16.67 -12.69 -3.54
N GLU A 223 -16.99 -11.42 -3.43
CA GLU A 223 -18.33 -10.87 -3.62
C GLU A 223 -18.49 -10.27 -5.02
N ALA A 224 -19.72 -10.15 -5.50
CA ALA A 224 -20.01 -9.62 -6.84
C ALA A 224 -19.55 -8.16 -7.03
N ASP A 225 -19.42 -7.39 -5.95
CA ASP A 225 -18.92 -6.02 -5.97
C ASP A 225 -17.38 -5.92 -6.14
N GLY A 226 -16.66 -7.06 -6.15
CA GLY A 226 -15.22 -7.12 -6.27
C GLY A 226 -14.48 -7.11 -4.93
N THR A 227 -15.21 -7.29 -3.84
CA THR A 227 -14.60 -7.43 -2.50
C THR A 227 -14.09 -8.85 -2.29
N ILE A 228 -12.79 -9.00 -2.01
CA ILE A 228 -12.16 -10.27 -1.64
C ILE A 228 -11.91 -10.25 -0.13
N THR A 229 -12.51 -11.18 0.61
CA THR A 229 -12.32 -11.31 2.06
C THR A 229 -11.63 -12.61 2.39
N LEU A 230 -10.50 -12.54 3.11
CA LEU A 230 -9.86 -13.68 3.73
C LEU A 230 -10.15 -13.65 5.23
N SER A 231 -10.63 -14.76 5.80
CA SER A 231 -10.82 -14.85 7.24
C SER A 231 -10.25 -16.15 7.81
N ASN A 232 -9.54 -16.03 8.92
CA ASN A 232 -8.93 -17.17 9.61
C ASN A 232 -9.03 -17.01 11.13
N ALA A 233 -8.98 -18.14 11.85
CA ALA A 233 -8.87 -18.11 13.32
C ALA A 233 -7.53 -17.48 13.70
N ALA A 234 -7.56 -16.54 14.64
CA ALA A 234 -6.38 -15.78 15.06
C ALA A 234 -6.32 -15.71 16.61
N PRO A 235 -6.06 -16.86 17.29
CA PRO A 235 -5.98 -16.88 18.75
C PRO A 235 -4.81 -16.01 19.22
N GLY A 236 -5.07 -15.08 20.12
CA GLY A 236 -4.05 -14.19 20.68
C GLY A 236 -3.91 -12.85 19.98
N LEU A 237 -4.74 -12.55 18.98
CA LEU A 237 -4.83 -11.22 18.38
C LEU A 237 -5.86 -10.37 19.17
N ASP A 238 -5.55 -9.09 19.35
CA ASP A 238 -6.47 -8.11 19.95
C ASP A 238 -6.77 -6.95 18.99
N GLU A 239 -7.79 -6.14 19.31
CA GLU A 239 -8.23 -5.02 18.47
C GLU A 239 -7.15 -3.94 18.27
N VAL A 240 -6.29 -3.71 19.28
CA VAL A 240 -5.21 -2.73 19.19
C VAL A 240 -4.14 -3.21 18.21
N GLN A 241 -3.83 -4.49 18.26
CA GLN A 241 -2.87 -5.13 17.36
C GLN A 241 -3.38 -5.11 15.91
N VAL A 242 -4.69 -5.31 15.68
CA VAL A 242 -5.30 -5.25 14.35
C VAL A 242 -5.08 -3.90 13.68
N GLY A 243 -5.22 -2.80 14.42
CA GLY A 243 -4.96 -1.45 13.89
C GLY A 243 -3.53 -1.24 13.36
N ARG A 244 -2.59 -2.08 13.80
CA ARG A 244 -1.17 -2.00 13.46
C ARG A 244 -0.70 -3.07 12.48
N LEU A 245 -1.57 -4.00 12.06
CA LEU A 245 -1.18 -5.13 11.20
C LEU A 245 -0.57 -4.70 9.85
N PHE A 246 -0.91 -3.51 9.38
CA PHE A 246 -0.37 -2.94 8.14
C PHE A 246 0.85 -2.03 8.36
N ASP A 247 1.29 -1.84 9.62
CA ASP A 247 2.51 -1.11 9.92
C ASP A 247 3.72 -1.91 9.46
N ARG A 248 4.71 -1.24 8.89
CA ARG A 248 5.95 -1.88 8.44
C ARG A 248 6.71 -2.44 9.64
N PHE A 249 7.22 -3.66 9.51
CA PHE A 249 7.99 -4.39 10.54
C PHE A 249 7.20 -4.75 11.80
N TYR A 250 5.87 -4.56 11.79
CA TYR A 250 5.05 -4.95 12.91
C TYR A 250 4.77 -6.46 12.89
N THR A 251 5.03 -7.14 14.00
CA THR A 251 4.71 -8.55 14.23
C THR A 251 4.12 -8.71 15.63
N VAL A 252 3.07 -9.50 15.78
CA VAL A 252 2.42 -9.78 17.06
C VAL A 252 3.29 -10.70 17.93
N GLU A 253 4.01 -11.63 17.31
CA GLU A 253 4.95 -12.53 17.98
C GLU A 253 6.39 -12.09 17.75
N SER A 254 7.14 -11.90 18.85
CA SER A 254 8.57 -11.63 18.84
C SER A 254 9.45 -12.83 18.40
N ALA A 255 8.84 -13.95 18.05
CA ALA A 255 9.53 -15.17 17.63
C ALA A 255 9.82 -15.14 16.12
N HIS A 256 10.93 -14.59 15.71
CA HIS A 256 11.85 -14.87 14.59
C HIS A 256 11.33 -15.52 13.27
N ARG A 257 10.04 -15.55 12.98
CA ARG A 257 9.46 -16.23 11.81
C ARG A 257 8.89 -15.32 10.72
N SER A 258 8.81 -14.01 10.93
CA SER A 258 8.35 -13.10 9.89
C SER A 258 8.88 -11.69 10.06
N THR A 259 9.06 -11.02 8.93
CA THR A 259 9.60 -9.64 8.84
C THR A 259 8.58 -8.55 9.14
N GLY A 260 7.29 -8.88 9.28
CA GLY A 260 6.21 -7.90 9.45
C GLY A 260 5.96 -7.03 8.21
N LEU A 261 6.38 -7.49 7.02
CA LEU A 261 6.33 -6.71 5.78
C LEU A 261 5.22 -7.17 4.82
N GLY A 262 4.75 -8.41 4.93
CA GLY A 262 3.78 -8.98 3.97
C GLY A 262 2.49 -8.17 3.87
N LEU A 263 1.89 -7.81 5.00
CA LEU A 263 0.63 -7.04 5.00
C LEU A 263 0.83 -5.58 4.58
N SER A 264 1.95 -4.95 4.93
CA SER A 264 2.26 -3.59 4.46
C SER A 264 2.51 -3.53 2.94
N ILE A 265 3.11 -4.57 2.36
CA ILE A 265 3.25 -4.74 0.91
C ILE A 265 1.87 -4.92 0.26
N ALA A 266 1.03 -5.80 0.83
CA ALA A 266 -0.32 -6.03 0.32
C ALA A 266 -1.11 -4.71 0.30
N ARG A 267 -1.05 -3.91 1.37
CA ARG A 267 -1.68 -2.60 1.44
C ARG A 267 -1.17 -1.65 0.35
N SER A 268 0.14 -1.51 0.24
CA SER A 268 0.76 -0.60 -0.74
C SER A 268 0.37 -0.96 -2.19
N LEU A 269 0.37 -2.25 -2.55
CA LEU A 269 -0.01 -2.70 -3.87
C LEU A 269 -1.51 -2.50 -4.13
N THR A 270 -2.38 -2.82 -3.15
CA THR A 270 -3.82 -2.62 -3.26
C THR A 270 -4.17 -1.13 -3.48
N GLU A 271 -3.60 -0.23 -2.67
CA GLU A 271 -3.81 1.22 -2.79
C GLU A 271 -3.31 1.76 -4.14
N ARG A 272 -2.19 1.27 -4.64
CA ARG A 272 -1.65 1.65 -5.97
C ARG A 272 -2.53 1.18 -7.12
N MET A 273 -3.23 0.06 -7.00
CA MET A 273 -4.23 -0.42 -7.95
C MET A 273 -5.59 0.29 -7.81
N GLY A 274 -5.70 1.32 -6.96
CA GLY A 274 -6.93 2.07 -6.74
C GLY A 274 -7.92 1.37 -5.80
N GLY A 275 -7.53 0.26 -5.17
CA GLY A 275 -8.32 -0.46 -4.20
C GLY A 275 -8.09 0.01 -2.75
N THR A 276 -8.83 -0.60 -1.83
CA THR A 276 -8.64 -0.41 -0.39
C THR A 276 -8.47 -1.76 0.31
N ILE A 277 -7.70 -1.77 1.39
CA ILE A 277 -7.52 -2.95 2.25
C ILE A 277 -7.84 -2.56 3.69
N ALA A 278 -8.60 -3.41 4.37
CA ALA A 278 -8.94 -3.23 5.77
C ALA A 278 -8.85 -4.55 6.53
N ALA A 279 -8.57 -4.47 7.83
CA ALA A 279 -8.60 -5.63 8.72
C ALA A 279 -9.58 -5.37 9.86
N ARG A 280 -10.29 -6.42 10.30
CA ARG A 280 -11.12 -6.43 11.50
C ARG A 280 -10.95 -7.73 12.25
N PHE A 281 -11.14 -7.67 13.54
CA PHE A 281 -11.11 -8.84 14.41
C PHE A 281 -12.46 -9.00 15.11
N GLU A 282 -13.08 -10.14 14.95
CA GLU A 282 -14.40 -10.40 15.50
C GLU A 282 -14.54 -11.89 15.80
N GLY A 283 -15.07 -12.24 16.97
CA GLY A 283 -15.33 -13.64 17.34
C GLY A 283 -14.10 -14.55 17.31
N GLY A 284 -12.90 -14.04 17.60
CA GLY A 284 -11.66 -14.81 17.55
C GLY A 284 -11.10 -15.06 16.16
N ARG A 285 -11.63 -14.38 15.15
CA ARG A 285 -11.19 -14.47 13.74
C ARG A 285 -10.70 -13.12 13.22
N LEU A 286 -9.62 -13.16 12.48
CA LEU A 286 -9.13 -12.05 11.68
C LEU A 286 -9.82 -12.09 10.31
N TYR A 287 -10.32 -10.94 9.89
CA TYR A 287 -10.87 -10.70 8.54
C TYR A 287 -10.02 -9.65 7.86
N VAL A 288 -9.53 -9.96 6.68
CA VAL A 288 -8.83 -9.00 5.82
C VAL A 288 -9.62 -8.87 4.54
N ALA A 289 -10.13 -7.68 4.26
CA ALA A 289 -10.94 -7.37 3.09
C ALA A 289 -10.16 -6.47 2.12
N LEU A 290 -10.14 -6.86 0.85
CA LEU A 290 -9.66 -6.09 -0.29
C LEU A 290 -10.87 -5.63 -1.08
N CYS A 291 -10.99 -4.35 -1.40
CA CYS A 291 -12.07 -3.84 -2.23
C CYS A 291 -11.48 -3.15 -3.46
N PHE A 292 -11.89 -3.62 -4.65
CA PHE A 292 -11.53 -3.03 -5.93
C PHE A 292 -12.80 -2.52 -6.61
N PRO A 293 -13.04 -1.18 -6.59
CA PRO A 293 -14.24 -0.61 -7.19
C PRO A 293 -14.29 -0.85 -8.70
N GLU A 294 -15.51 -0.87 -9.26
CA GLU A 294 -15.66 -0.83 -10.72
C GLU A 294 -15.03 0.46 -11.23
N THR A 295 -14.07 0.31 -12.14
CA THR A 295 -13.56 1.45 -12.89
C THR A 295 -14.60 1.78 -13.95
N GLY A 296 -15.29 2.91 -13.78
CA GLY A 296 -16.28 3.43 -14.72
C GLY A 296 -15.66 3.82 -16.08
#